data_3908710a08ce071021976a9bc7af6cc0
#
_entry.id   3908710a08ce071021976a9bc7af6cc0
#
_cell.length_a   1.000
_cell.length_b   1.000
_cell.length_c   1.000
_cell.angle_alpha   90.00
_cell.angle_beta   90.00
_cell.angle_gamma   90.00
#
_symmetry.space_group_name_H-M   'P 1'
#
loop_
_entity.id
_entity.type
_entity.pdbx_description
1 polymer ?
#
loop_
_entity_poly.entity_id
_entity_poly.type
_entity_poly.pdbx_seq_one_letter_code
_entity_poly.pdbx_strand_id
1 'polypeptide(L)'
;SNGSLPESSFAITEELSENIYWQNKEIILDAAGLLGTVKKLVFAWRNDGSWGNNPPAAIDNLEIVSLSCIAPASVTCTRDEDEPSSAIVNITSSNPTETTYQIEYKPANSNEWQTETTTETTYTLINLQLGTQYDLRVAALCDGELTNYTTTTFVTPCAMVEELPYTNTFATDFVSTGIGVGAPMCWINLSTESSYRWSTYRQEREGSQDADNYVLAYNGDSYGDSRPVVGEWIFTPAFNFDGGQRLQFETLQDYNWERGATLDIFALDVTQNDITSLADTANAQYITSINISGGNWDEREVILSNVTTTSRLAFAVRHNASKFFIDNLRINQAPPCPDVHGLNVSTPDGSSILVTFDTLGAANGWIVAYGVASENFDPETATQITIPSGATFPYTIATNVDGGNYSIAVKQNCD
;
A
#
# COMPACT_ATOMS: atom_id res chain seq x y z
N SER A 1 21.43 51.21 16.22
CA SER A 1 20.34 50.54 16.97
C SER A 1 20.48 49.05 16.74
N ASN A 2 20.43 48.23 17.75
CA ASN A 2 20.61 46.79 17.70
C ASN A 2 19.49 46.01 17.05
N GLY A 3 18.66 46.59 16.20
CA GLY A 3 17.62 45.89 15.44
C GLY A 3 16.65 45.05 16.26
N SER A 4 16.52 45.29 17.59
CA SER A 4 15.53 44.62 18.39
C SER A 4 14.13 45.12 18.09
N LEU A 5 13.18 44.19 17.92
CA LEU A 5 11.78 44.52 17.79
C LEU A 5 11.29 45.24 19.09
N PRO A 6 10.31 46.15 19.01
CA PRO A 6 9.67 46.72 20.21
C PRO A 6 9.21 45.61 21.16
N GLU A 7 9.35 45.79 22.47
CA GLU A 7 9.04 44.78 23.48
C GLU A 7 7.59 44.22 23.40
N SER A 8 6.66 44.99 22.85
CA SER A 8 5.25 44.58 22.66
C SER A 8 4.92 44.12 21.28
N SER A 9 5.90 43.88 20.42
CA SER A 9 5.65 43.37 19.05
C SER A 9 5.49 41.86 19.04
N PHE A 10 4.66 41.38 18.13
CA PHE A 10 4.52 39.95 17.80
C PHE A 10 4.46 39.79 16.30
N ALA A 11 4.94 38.63 15.83
CA ALA A 11 4.90 38.31 14.40
C ALA A 11 3.48 37.97 13.97
N ILE A 12 3.06 38.52 12.83
CA ILE A 12 1.76 38.25 12.19
C ILE A 12 1.88 37.35 10.96
N THR A 13 3.09 36.97 10.59
CA THR A 13 3.39 36.02 9.53
C THR A 13 4.68 35.29 9.87
N GLU A 14 4.90 34.17 9.22
CA GLU A 14 6.19 33.48 9.23
C GLU A 14 7.30 34.34 8.59
N GLU A 15 8.53 33.93 8.77
CA GLU A 15 9.69 34.57 8.18
C GLU A 15 9.65 34.40 6.65
N LEU A 16 9.75 35.51 5.93
CA LEU A 16 9.79 35.54 4.46
C LEU A 16 11.25 35.66 4.02
N SER A 17 11.86 34.58 3.57
CA SER A 17 13.27 34.53 3.21
C SER A 17 13.53 33.86 1.85
N GLU A 18 14.72 34.07 1.29
CA GLU A 18 15.30 33.34 0.16
C GLU A 18 14.56 33.42 -1.19
N ASN A 19 13.82 34.51 -1.46
CA ASN A 19 13.13 34.65 -2.72
C ASN A 19 13.72 35.78 -3.58
N ILE A 20 14.14 35.43 -4.79
CA ILE A 20 14.71 36.39 -5.76
C ILE A 20 13.66 37.03 -6.68
N TYR A 21 12.40 36.60 -6.57
CA TYR A 21 11.28 37.12 -7.34
C TYR A 21 10.25 37.78 -6.45
N TRP A 22 9.52 38.75 -7.00
CA TRP A 22 8.37 39.36 -6.34
C TRP A 22 7.32 38.31 -6.00
N GLN A 23 6.87 38.32 -4.75
CA GLN A 23 5.80 37.47 -4.27
C GLN A 23 4.68 38.32 -3.70
N ASN A 24 3.44 37.97 -4.06
CA ASN A 24 2.28 38.47 -3.34
C ASN A 24 2.14 37.72 -2.02
N LYS A 25 1.97 38.47 -0.94
CA LYS A 25 1.65 37.93 0.38
C LYS A 25 0.41 38.62 0.91
N GLU A 26 -0.59 37.81 1.22
CA GLU A 26 -1.80 38.24 1.91
C GLU A 26 -1.70 37.80 3.38
N ILE A 27 -1.97 38.72 4.29
CA ILE A 27 -1.91 38.49 5.73
C ILE A 27 -3.25 38.94 6.31
N ILE A 28 -4.00 37.98 6.86
CA ILE A 28 -5.29 38.25 7.50
C ILE A 28 -5.01 38.76 8.92
N LEU A 29 -5.27 40.03 9.15
CA LEU A 29 -4.94 40.68 10.43
C LEU A 29 -5.85 40.25 11.57
N ASP A 30 -7.04 39.72 11.27
CA ASP A 30 -7.98 39.22 12.27
C ASP A 30 -7.44 37.98 13.00
N ALA A 31 -6.81 37.05 12.27
CA ALA A 31 -6.20 35.85 12.83
C ALA A 31 -5.11 36.15 13.87
N ALA A 32 -4.57 37.35 13.86
CA ALA A 32 -3.57 37.81 14.82
C ALA A 32 -4.17 38.48 16.08
N GLY A 33 -5.50 38.49 16.26
CA GLY A 33 -6.17 39.11 17.40
C GLY A 33 -6.01 40.64 17.47
N LEU A 34 -6.00 41.29 16.31
CA LEU A 34 -5.76 42.74 16.17
C LEU A 34 -7.05 43.58 16.11
N LEU A 35 -8.20 42.93 15.98
CA LEU A 35 -9.49 43.61 15.88
C LEU A 35 -9.75 44.56 17.04
N GLY A 36 -10.27 45.73 16.72
CA GLY A 36 -10.64 46.76 17.69
C GLY A 36 -9.47 47.43 18.40
N THR A 37 -8.24 47.25 17.94
CA THR A 37 -7.05 47.85 18.54
C THR A 37 -6.28 48.72 17.57
N VAL A 38 -5.66 49.80 18.07
CA VAL A 38 -4.76 50.61 17.24
C VAL A 38 -3.34 50.07 17.34
N LYS A 39 -2.82 49.64 16.20
CA LYS A 39 -1.48 49.05 16.09
C LYS A 39 -0.69 49.70 14.96
N LYS A 40 0.61 49.49 14.98
CA LYS A 40 1.50 49.87 13.88
C LYS A 40 1.99 48.61 13.20
N LEU A 41 1.86 48.56 11.85
CA LEU A 41 2.52 47.52 11.08
C LEU A 41 4.03 47.82 11.02
N VAL A 42 4.83 46.84 11.34
CA VAL A 42 6.27 46.95 11.36
C VAL A 42 6.87 45.87 10.46
N PHE A 43 7.65 46.28 9.50
CA PHE A 43 8.47 45.39 8.70
C PHE A 43 9.85 45.31 9.32
N ALA A 44 10.23 44.12 9.77
CA ALA A 44 11.53 43.87 10.34
C ALA A 44 12.37 43.04 9.38
N TRP A 45 13.50 43.56 9.00
CA TRP A 45 14.49 42.82 8.21
C TRP A 45 15.69 42.49 9.07
N ARG A 46 16.11 41.26 9.03
CA ARG A 46 17.28 40.77 9.79
C ARG A 46 18.23 40.01 8.85
N ASN A 47 19.48 40.38 8.84
CA ASN A 47 20.56 39.64 8.20
C ASN A 47 21.31 38.85 9.29
N ASP A 48 21.56 37.59 9.06
CA ASP A 48 22.29 36.71 9.99
C ASP A 48 23.81 36.86 9.93
N GLY A 49 24.32 37.74 9.06
CA GLY A 49 25.76 37.97 8.90
C GLY A 49 26.48 36.95 8.03
N SER A 50 25.78 35.96 7.49
CA SER A 50 26.29 35.04 6.47
C SER A 50 26.19 35.65 5.07
N TRP A 51 26.83 35.03 4.07
CA TRP A 51 26.83 35.48 2.69
C TRP A 51 25.39 35.41 2.12
N GLY A 52 24.69 36.53 2.14
CA GLY A 52 23.38 36.64 1.53
C GLY A 52 23.46 37.05 0.05
N ASN A 53 22.46 36.63 -0.71
CA ASN A 53 22.28 37.11 -2.09
C ASN A 53 21.72 38.55 -2.07
N ASN A 54 22.34 39.45 -2.80
CA ASN A 54 21.77 40.76 -3.12
C ASN A 54 20.70 40.60 -4.22
N PRO A 55 19.60 41.35 -4.19
CA PRO A 55 19.33 42.60 -3.48
C PRO A 55 18.80 42.38 -2.05
N PRO A 56 18.84 43.43 -1.19
CA PRO A 56 18.18 43.44 0.09
C PRO A 56 16.66 43.29 -0.06
N ALA A 57 15.97 42.93 1.03
CA ALA A 57 14.52 42.80 1.01
C ALA A 57 13.84 44.11 0.55
N ALA A 58 12.90 43.97 -0.38
CA ALA A 58 12.10 45.07 -0.89
C ALA A 58 10.62 44.80 -0.65
N ILE A 59 9.84 45.81 -0.39
CA ILE A 59 8.39 45.75 -0.22
C ILE A 59 7.80 46.80 -1.16
N ASP A 60 6.80 46.40 -1.91
CA ASP A 60 6.08 47.28 -2.83
C ASP A 60 4.59 46.94 -2.80
N ASN A 61 3.77 47.87 -3.28
CA ASN A 61 2.32 47.74 -3.44
C ASN A 61 1.60 47.28 -2.15
N LEU A 62 1.95 47.90 -1.00
CA LEU A 62 1.26 47.64 0.25
C LEU A 62 -0.16 48.16 0.21
N GLU A 63 -1.12 47.29 0.38
CA GLU A 63 -2.54 47.62 0.51
C GLU A 63 -3.10 47.07 1.83
N ILE A 64 -3.92 47.82 2.52
CA ILE A 64 -4.67 47.37 3.70
C ILE A 64 -6.14 47.59 3.40
N VAL A 65 -6.88 46.49 3.28
CA VAL A 65 -8.30 46.50 2.97
C VAL A 65 -9.12 45.96 4.12
N SER A 66 -10.36 46.42 4.25
CA SER A 66 -11.34 45.79 5.13
C SER A 66 -12.04 44.69 4.37
N LEU A 67 -11.94 43.48 4.80
CA LEU A 67 -12.65 42.35 4.22
C LEU A 67 -13.97 42.15 4.96
N SER A 68 -15.05 42.09 4.23
CA SER A 68 -16.37 41.73 4.78
C SER A 68 -16.53 40.22 4.89
N CYS A 69 -15.64 39.47 4.23
CA CYS A 69 -15.67 38.03 4.14
C CYS A 69 -14.27 37.49 3.82
N ILE A 70 -13.86 36.44 4.48
CA ILE A 70 -12.53 35.85 4.38
C ILE A 70 -12.60 34.34 4.12
N ALA A 71 -11.58 33.81 3.49
CA ALA A 71 -11.44 32.36 3.34
C ALA A 71 -11.45 31.65 4.71
N PRO A 72 -11.96 30.42 4.82
CA PRO A 72 -11.84 29.64 6.04
C PRO A 72 -10.40 29.55 6.52
N ALA A 73 -10.16 29.74 7.82
CA ALA A 73 -8.83 29.70 8.39
C ALA A 73 -8.22 28.28 8.34
N SER A 74 -9.06 27.26 8.49
CA SER A 74 -8.69 25.88 8.28
C SER A 74 -9.91 25.03 7.93
N VAL A 75 -9.66 23.92 7.25
CA VAL A 75 -10.64 22.88 6.95
C VAL A 75 -10.04 21.55 7.36
N THR A 76 -10.78 20.77 8.13
CA THR A 76 -10.42 19.39 8.48
C THR A 76 -11.55 18.47 8.10
N CYS A 77 -11.22 17.21 7.84
CA CYS A 77 -12.20 16.18 7.56
C CYS A 77 -11.95 15.01 8.50
N THR A 78 -12.98 14.60 9.22
CA THR A 78 -12.92 13.46 10.15
C THR A 78 -13.82 12.35 9.65
N ARG A 79 -13.46 11.11 10.00
CA ARG A 79 -14.28 9.94 9.70
C ARG A 79 -15.59 10.03 10.48
N ASP A 80 -16.67 9.60 9.86
CA ASP A 80 -17.89 9.22 10.57
C ASP A 80 -17.75 7.75 11.01
N GLU A 81 -17.78 7.50 12.32
CA GLU A 81 -17.56 6.15 12.85
C GLU A 81 -18.79 5.24 12.65
N ASP A 82 -19.97 5.85 12.54
CA ASP A 82 -21.23 5.13 12.39
C ASP A 82 -21.56 4.83 10.91
N GLU A 83 -21.04 5.65 9.98
CA GLU A 83 -21.32 5.53 8.54
C GLU A 83 -20.03 5.60 7.73
N PRO A 84 -19.40 4.45 7.38
CA PRO A 84 -18.11 4.40 6.69
C PRO A 84 -18.05 5.13 5.33
N SER A 85 -19.21 5.26 4.65
CA SER A 85 -19.32 5.99 3.38
C SER A 85 -19.56 7.48 3.56
N SER A 86 -19.40 8.02 4.77
CA SER A 86 -19.54 9.43 5.07
C SER A 86 -18.31 10.01 5.76
N ALA A 87 -18.19 11.34 5.71
CA ALA A 87 -17.11 12.09 6.33
C ALA A 87 -17.59 13.45 6.80
N ILE A 88 -17.13 13.89 7.97
CA ILE A 88 -17.54 15.13 8.60
C ILE A 88 -16.50 16.20 8.31
N VAL A 89 -16.89 17.19 7.53
CA VAL A 89 -16.10 18.40 7.22
C VAL A 89 -16.28 19.40 8.36
N ASN A 90 -15.18 19.87 8.95
CA ASN A 90 -15.17 20.92 9.96
C ASN A 90 -14.46 22.14 9.41
N ILE A 91 -15.16 23.29 9.41
CA ILE A 91 -14.72 24.56 8.86
C ILE A 91 -14.40 25.50 10.02
N THR A 92 -13.17 25.97 10.12
CA THR A 92 -12.81 27.02 11.06
C THR A 92 -12.85 28.36 10.34
N SER A 93 -13.72 29.24 10.78
CA SER A 93 -13.94 30.53 10.13
C SER A 93 -14.20 31.64 11.14
N SER A 94 -13.75 32.85 10.86
CA SER A 94 -14.08 34.10 11.57
C SER A 94 -15.20 34.89 10.87
N ASN A 95 -15.81 34.36 9.83
CA ASN A 95 -16.93 34.99 9.15
C ASN A 95 -18.18 34.97 10.02
N PRO A 96 -19.17 35.86 9.76
CA PRO A 96 -20.48 35.83 10.41
C PRO A 96 -21.15 34.46 10.28
N THR A 97 -21.98 34.07 11.24
CA THR A 97 -22.64 32.75 11.32
C THR A 97 -23.58 32.46 10.15
N GLU A 98 -24.01 33.47 9.40
CA GLU A 98 -24.86 33.30 8.22
C GLU A 98 -24.07 33.21 6.90
N THR A 99 -22.73 33.16 6.97
CA THR A 99 -21.89 33.02 5.79
C THR A 99 -22.12 31.66 5.11
N THR A 100 -22.37 31.67 3.82
CA THR A 100 -22.45 30.44 3.04
C THR A 100 -21.06 29.98 2.66
N TYR A 101 -20.81 28.68 2.80
CA TYR A 101 -19.58 28.02 2.36
C TYR A 101 -19.88 27.11 1.17
N GLN A 102 -19.02 27.16 0.16
CA GLN A 102 -18.98 26.19 -0.93
C GLN A 102 -17.92 25.15 -0.62
N ILE A 103 -18.36 23.90 -0.56
CA ILE A 103 -17.54 22.72 -0.31
C ILE A 103 -17.39 21.99 -1.64
N GLU A 104 -16.17 21.74 -2.07
CA GLU A 104 -15.90 20.96 -3.26
C GLU A 104 -14.99 19.79 -2.92
N TYR A 105 -15.35 18.61 -3.40
CA TYR A 105 -14.61 17.39 -3.16
C TYR A 105 -14.61 16.48 -4.38
N LYS A 106 -13.57 15.68 -4.51
CA LYS A 106 -13.42 14.69 -5.59
C LYS A 106 -12.48 13.57 -5.16
N PRO A 107 -12.60 12.36 -5.72
CA PRO A 107 -11.53 11.37 -5.64
C PRO A 107 -10.22 11.96 -6.17
N ALA A 108 -9.09 11.69 -5.52
CA ALA A 108 -7.78 12.26 -5.88
C ALA A 108 -7.37 11.93 -7.34
N ASN A 109 -7.82 10.78 -7.84
CA ASN A 109 -7.60 10.32 -9.23
C ASN A 109 -8.64 10.83 -10.24
N SER A 110 -9.64 11.64 -9.81
CA SER A 110 -10.65 12.23 -10.67
C SER A 110 -10.33 13.69 -10.97
N ASN A 111 -10.82 14.18 -12.12
CA ASN A 111 -10.77 15.60 -12.47
C ASN A 111 -12.11 16.33 -12.22
N GLU A 112 -13.16 15.61 -11.84
CA GLU A 112 -14.51 16.15 -11.65
C GLU A 112 -14.77 16.45 -10.18
N TRP A 113 -15.04 17.73 -9.88
CA TRP A 113 -15.42 18.19 -8.56
C TRP A 113 -16.92 18.05 -8.32
N GLN A 114 -17.29 17.50 -7.18
CA GLN A 114 -18.65 17.58 -6.65
C GLN A 114 -18.74 18.81 -5.76
N THR A 115 -19.89 19.49 -5.77
CA THR A 115 -20.08 20.77 -5.07
C THR A 115 -21.29 20.69 -4.15
N GLU A 116 -21.07 21.10 -2.90
CA GLU A 116 -22.10 21.25 -1.88
C GLU A 116 -22.04 22.66 -1.27
N THR A 117 -23.10 23.10 -0.64
CA THR A 117 -23.14 24.40 0.06
C THR A 117 -23.75 24.26 1.44
N THR A 118 -23.26 25.03 2.40
CA THR A 118 -23.77 25.05 3.76
C THR A 118 -23.57 26.42 4.40
N THR A 119 -24.41 26.75 5.37
CA THR A 119 -24.19 27.89 6.28
C THR A 119 -23.61 27.47 7.62
N GLU A 120 -23.51 26.15 7.84
CA GLU A 120 -22.95 25.58 9.06
C GLU A 120 -21.43 25.42 8.94
N THR A 121 -20.76 25.43 10.06
CA THR A 121 -19.31 25.17 10.15
C THR A 121 -18.97 23.68 10.19
N THR A 122 -20.00 22.82 10.16
CA THR A 122 -19.86 21.36 10.08
C THR A 122 -20.79 20.86 8.98
N TYR A 123 -20.29 19.97 8.11
CA TYR A 123 -21.07 19.39 7.02
C TYR A 123 -20.71 17.92 6.84
N THR A 124 -21.70 17.05 6.65
CA THR A 124 -21.47 15.62 6.43
C THR A 124 -21.55 15.32 4.93
N LEU A 125 -20.44 14.89 4.36
CA LEU A 125 -20.38 14.29 3.03
C LEU A 125 -20.90 12.86 3.11
N ILE A 126 -21.71 12.44 2.17
CA ILE A 126 -22.33 11.11 2.11
C ILE A 126 -22.07 10.43 0.77
N ASN A 127 -22.30 9.11 0.71
CA ASN A 127 -22.14 8.29 -0.51
C ASN A 127 -20.73 8.36 -1.08
N LEU A 128 -19.72 8.47 -0.22
CA LEU A 128 -18.33 8.43 -0.60
C LEU A 128 -17.92 6.99 -0.97
N GLN A 129 -17.04 6.88 -1.95
CA GLN A 129 -16.43 5.59 -2.27
C GLN A 129 -15.49 5.18 -1.14
N LEU A 130 -15.62 3.94 -0.68
CA LEU A 130 -14.74 3.38 0.35
C LEU A 130 -13.33 3.16 -0.19
N GLY A 131 -12.34 3.18 0.71
CA GLY A 131 -10.94 3.00 0.35
C GLY A 131 -10.41 4.02 -0.65
N THR A 132 -10.89 5.25 -0.58
CA THR A 132 -10.59 6.28 -1.57
C THR A 132 -10.03 7.52 -0.90
N GLN A 133 -8.94 8.04 -1.45
CA GLN A 133 -8.43 9.36 -1.08
C GLN A 133 -9.23 10.43 -1.82
N TYR A 134 -9.65 11.45 -1.08
CA TYR A 134 -10.36 12.61 -1.61
C TYR A 134 -9.54 13.88 -1.42
N ASP A 135 -9.57 14.74 -2.45
CA ASP A 135 -9.22 16.15 -2.34
C ASP A 135 -10.47 16.90 -1.89
N LEU A 136 -10.33 17.80 -0.93
CA LEU A 136 -11.38 18.65 -0.40
C LEU A 136 -10.93 20.11 -0.39
N ARG A 137 -11.79 21.01 -0.80
CA ARG A 137 -11.56 22.44 -0.70
C ARG A 137 -12.82 23.19 -0.33
N VAL A 138 -12.67 24.26 0.45
CA VAL A 138 -13.80 25.08 0.92
C VAL A 138 -13.48 26.55 0.73
N ALA A 139 -14.44 27.29 0.21
CA ALA A 139 -14.40 28.74 0.10
C ALA A 139 -15.65 29.36 0.74
N ALA A 140 -15.55 30.58 1.25
CA ALA A 140 -16.70 31.35 1.65
C ALA A 140 -17.30 32.05 0.43
N LEU A 141 -18.63 32.06 0.34
CA LEU A 141 -19.39 32.75 -0.70
C LEU A 141 -19.95 34.06 -0.12
N CYS A 142 -19.47 35.15 -0.64
CA CYS A 142 -19.76 36.49 -0.13
C CYS A 142 -20.19 37.39 -1.28
N ASP A 143 -21.39 37.94 -1.17
CA ASP A 143 -21.97 38.82 -2.18
C ASP A 143 -21.98 38.22 -3.60
N GLY A 144 -22.00 36.86 -3.68
CA GLY A 144 -22.03 36.14 -4.95
C GLY A 144 -20.64 35.77 -5.50
N GLU A 145 -19.56 36.12 -4.80
CA GLU A 145 -18.19 35.78 -5.19
C GLU A 145 -17.54 34.86 -4.16
N LEU A 146 -16.71 33.94 -4.62
CA LEU A 146 -15.97 33.01 -3.77
C LEU A 146 -14.64 33.61 -3.33
N THR A 147 -14.31 33.40 -2.06
CA THR A 147 -12.96 33.64 -1.55
C THR A 147 -11.95 32.64 -2.13
N ASN A 148 -10.68 32.79 -1.79
CA ASN A 148 -9.72 31.73 -2.02
C ASN A 148 -10.14 30.43 -1.29
N TYR A 149 -9.80 29.27 -1.89
CA TYR A 149 -10.08 27.99 -1.30
C TYR A 149 -9.05 27.63 -0.22
N THR A 150 -9.53 27.13 0.89
CA THR A 150 -8.74 26.40 1.87
C THR A 150 -8.87 24.90 1.60
N THR A 151 -7.76 24.19 1.49
CA THR A 151 -7.69 22.81 1.00
C THR A 151 -7.27 21.83 2.06
N THR A 152 -7.74 20.59 1.98
CA THR A 152 -7.28 19.44 2.75
C THR A 152 -7.49 18.15 1.95
N THR A 153 -6.99 17.05 2.46
CA THR A 153 -7.25 15.71 1.92
C THR A 153 -7.73 14.79 3.04
N PHE A 154 -8.51 13.78 2.69
CA PHE A 154 -8.90 12.73 3.63
C PHE A 154 -9.03 11.40 2.90
N VAL A 155 -9.04 10.30 3.66
CA VAL A 155 -9.19 8.94 3.15
C VAL A 155 -10.39 8.29 3.83
N THR A 156 -11.29 7.72 3.01
CA THR A 156 -12.41 6.94 3.52
C THR A 156 -11.95 5.58 4.03
N PRO A 157 -12.69 4.95 4.97
CA PRO A 157 -12.37 3.61 5.42
C PRO A 157 -12.35 2.60 4.28
N CYS A 158 -11.54 1.57 4.44
CA CYS A 158 -11.50 0.48 3.48
C CYS A 158 -12.64 -0.50 3.73
N ALA A 159 -13.37 -0.82 2.67
CA ALA A 159 -14.30 -1.93 2.70
C ALA A 159 -13.57 -3.26 2.55
N MET A 160 -14.23 -4.32 3.00
CA MET A 160 -13.91 -5.67 2.58
C MET A 160 -14.15 -5.81 1.07
N VAL A 161 -13.29 -6.55 0.39
CA VAL A 161 -13.48 -6.87 -1.03
C VAL A 161 -14.49 -8.03 -1.13
N GLU A 162 -15.65 -7.74 -1.70
CA GLU A 162 -16.74 -8.70 -1.82
C GLU A 162 -16.71 -9.51 -3.12
N GLU A 163 -16.14 -8.92 -4.19
CA GLU A 163 -16.14 -9.53 -5.52
C GLU A 163 -14.76 -10.01 -5.94
N LEU A 164 -14.71 -11.21 -6.49
CA LEU A 164 -13.52 -11.79 -7.13
C LEU A 164 -13.72 -11.89 -8.66
N PRO A 165 -12.69 -11.77 -9.49
CA PRO A 165 -11.28 -11.67 -9.09
C PRO A 165 -10.88 -10.28 -8.58
N TYR A 166 -10.09 -10.23 -7.51
CA TYR A 166 -9.35 -9.05 -7.12
C TYR A 166 -8.00 -9.06 -7.85
N THR A 167 -7.59 -7.93 -8.39
CA THR A 167 -6.29 -7.76 -9.04
C THR A 167 -5.62 -6.48 -8.55
N ASN A 168 -4.29 -6.52 -8.41
CA ASN A 168 -3.49 -5.35 -8.09
C ASN A 168 -2.16 -5.41 -8.85
N THR A 169 -1.93 -4.43 -9.70
CA THR A 169 -0.67 -4.24 -10.45
C THR A 169 0.23 -3.19 -9.82
N PHE A 170 -0.13 -2.68 -8.64
CA PHE A 170 0.61 -1.68 -7.86
C PHE A 170 0.86 -0.34 -8.58
N ALA A 171 0.22 -0.12 -9.72
CA ALA A 171 0.52 0.99 -10.63
C ALA A 171 0.10 2.38 -10.10
N THR A 172 -0.97 2.49 -9.31
CA THR A 172 -1.56 3.80 -8.96
C THR A 172 -2.02 3.96 -7.52
N ASP A 173 -2.05 2.90 -6.73
CA ASP A 173 -2.79 2.86 -5.46
C ASP A 173 -1.87 2.87 -4.25
N PHE A 174 -1.10 3.91 -4.03
CA PHE A 174 -0.28 3.99 -2.83
C PHE A 174 -0.73 5.09 -1.88
N VAL A 175 -0.62 4.82 -0.58
CA VAL A 175 -0.88 5.78 0.49
C VAL A 175 0.35 6.63 0.72
N SER A 176 0.21 7.95 0.60
CA SER A 176 1.33 8.90 0.75
C SER A 176 1.63 9.27 2.19
N THR A 177 0.67 9.08 3.12
CA THR A 177 0.82 9.47 4.54
C THR A 177 0.09 8.52 5.48
N GLY A 178 0.59 8.36 6.70
CA GLY A 178 -0.07 7.59 7.77
C GLY A 178 0.37 6.11 7.83
N ILE A 179 -0.45 5.29 8.47
CA ILE A 179 -0.24 3.83 8.53
C ILE A 179 -0.37 3.27 7.11
N GLY A 180 0.66 2.56 6.64
CA GLY A 180 0.69 2.01 5.28
C GLY A 180 1.34 2.90 4.23
N VAL A 181 2.11 3.93 4.65
CA VAL A 181 2.90 4.75 3.71
C VAL A 181 3.69 3.86 2.76
N GLY A 182 3.53 4.11 1.46
CA GLY A 182 4.18 3.34 0.41
C GLY A 182 3.51 1.99 0.09
N ALA A 183 2.44 1.62 0.79
CA ALA A 183 1.61 0.47 0.45
C ALA A 183 0.46 0.88 -0.49
N PRO A 184 -0.12 -0.06 -1.25
CA PRO A 184 -1.36 0.19 -1.98
C PRO A 184 -2.50 0.63 -1.06
N MET A 185 -3.48 1.31 -1.62
CA MET A 185 -4.69 1.70 -0.88
C MET A 185 -5.36 0.47 -0.26
N CYS A 186 -5.80 0.59 0.98
CA CYS A 186 -6.42 -0.48 1.79
C CYS A 186 -5.49 -1.63 2.21
N TRP A 187 -4.23 -1.58 1.84
CA TRP A 187 -3.22 -2.47 2.40
C TRP A 187 -2.70 -1.91 3.72
N ILE A 188 -2.27 -2.79 4.62
CA ILE A 188 -1.69 -2.41 5.90
C ILE A 188 -0.23 -2.82 5.91
N ASN A 189 0.66 -1.85 6.10
CA ASN A 189 2.10 -2.07 6.19
C ASN A 189 2.53 -1.92 7.65
N LEU A 190 2.96 -3.01 8.27
CA LEU A 190 3.51 -3.04 9.62
C LEU A 190 5.00 -3.36 9.55
N SER A 191 5.80 -2.32 9.60
CA SER A 191 7.25 -2.40 9.57
C SER A 191 7.83 -1.87 10.89
N THR A 192 8.82 -2.58 11.44
CA THR A 192 9.51 -2.14 12.67
C THR A 192 10.68 -1.21 12.39
N GLU A 193 11.21 -1.24 11.17
CA GLU A 193 12.42 -0.50 10.79
C GLU A 193 12.15 0.45 9.63
N SER A 194 12.61 1.68 9.74
CA SER A 194 12.39 2.70 8.73
C SER A 194 13.12 2.47 7.41
N SER A 195 14.14 1.61 7.41
CA SER A 195 15.03 1.36 6.26
C SER A 195 14.68 0.10 5.47
N TYR A 196 14.05 -0.89 6.10
CA TYR A 196 13.69 -2.17 5.50
C TYR A 196 12.19 -2.34 5.61
N ARG A 197 11.47 -1.97 4.58
CA ARG A 197 10.02 -2.04 4.61
C ARG A 197 9.46 -2.33 3.22
N TRP A 198 8.24 -2.77 3.24
CA TRP A 198 7.43 -2.84 2.06
C TRP A 198 7.11 -1.44 1.53
N SER A 199 7.22 -1.26 0.23
CA SER A 199 6.82 -0.02 -0.45
C SER A 199 6.49 -0.32 -1.91
N THR A 200 5.71 0.56 -2.53
CA THR A 200 5.60 0.55 -3.98
C THR A 200 6.87 1.16 -4.58
N TYR A 201 7.34 0.56 -5.64
CA TYR A 201 8.59 0.93 -6.29
C TYR A 201 8.41 0.95 -7.80
N ARG A 202 8.99 1.93 -8.47
CA ARG A 202 9.03 1.97 -9.92
C ARG A 202 10.17 1.09 -10.41
N GLN A 203 9.82 -0.04 -11.04
CA GLN A 203 10.78 -0.98 -11.63
C GLN A 203 10.58 -0.99 -13.14
N GLU A 204 11.62 -0.66 -13.89
CA GLU A 204 11.58 -0.83 -15.35
C GLU A 204 11.56 -2.33 -15.65
N ARG A 205 10.48 -2.78 -16.27
CA ARG A 205 10.30 -4.16 -16.68
C ARG A 205 10.47 -4.24 -18.19
N GLU A 206 11.47 -4.97 -18.66
CA GLU A 206 11.65 -5.22 -20.10
C GLU A 206 10.45 -5.99 -20.65
N GLY A 207 9.75 -5.42 -21.64
CA GLY A 207 8.57 -6.01 -22.25
C GLY A 207 7.25 -5.78 -21.53
N SER A 208 7.22 -5.01 -20.41
CA SER A 208 5.96 -4.62 -19.78
C SER A 208 5.14 -3.71 -20.68
N GLN A 209 3.82 -4.03 -20.80
CA GLN A 209 2.87 -3.16 -21.48
C GLN A 209 2.28 -2.07 -20.55
N ASP A 210 2.56 -2.14 -19.28
CA ASP A 210 2.14 -1.14 -18.29
C ASP A 210 3.05 0.07 -18.35
N ALA A 211 2.48 1.21 -18.72
CA ALA A 211 3.21 2.46 -18.92
C ALA A 211 3.88 2.97 -17.63
N ASP A 212 3.47 2.49 -16.46
CA ASP A 212 3.88 3.01 -15.16
C ASP A 212 4.83 2.11 -14.39
N ASN A 213 5.00 0.83 -14.74
CA ASN A 213 5.99 -0.11 -14.19
C ASN A 213 6.17 -0.06 -12.65
N TYR A 214 5.09 0.03 -11.89
CA TYR A 214 5.16 -0.05 -10.44
C TYR A 214 5.02 -1.48 -9.96
N VAL A 215 5.69 -1.78 -8.85
CA VAL A 215 5.69 -3.10 -8.21
C VAL A 215 5.63 -2.93 -6.70
N LEU A 216 5.19 -3.92 -5.97
CA LEU A 216 5.38 -3.99 -4.53
C LEU A 216 6.81 -4.51 -4.26
N ALA A 217 7.60 -3.74 -3.53
CA ALA A 217 8.98 -4.07 -3.21
C ALA A 217 9.16 -4.32 -1.72
N TYR A 218 9.93 -5.34 -1.37
CA TYR A 218 10.59 -5.44 -0.09
C TYR A 218 12.02 -4.90 -0.23
N ASN A 219 12.33 -3.84 0.49
CA ASN A 219 13.64 -3.20 0.46
C ASN A 219 14.60 -3.84 1.47
N GLY A 220 15.01 -5.07 1.22
CA GLY A 220 16.01 -5.77 2.01
C GLY A 220 17.42 -5.21 1.85
N ASP A 221 18.33 -5.57 2.76
CA ASP A 221 19.74 -5.17 2.68
C ASP A 221 20.52 -6.02 1.68
N SER A 222 21.22 -5.34 0.78
CA SER A 222 22.13 -5.96 -0.16
C SER A 222 23.46 -6.44 0.48
N TYR A 223 23.76 -6.01 1.71
CA TYR A 223 25.04 -6.29 2.38
C TYR A 223 24.99 -7.30 3.52
N GLY A 224 23.84 -7.89 3.78
CA GLY A 224 23.73 -9.01 4.73
C GLY A 224 23.95 -8.62 6.18
N ASP A 225 23.30 -7.57 6.61
CA ASP A 225 23.24 -7.23 8.02
C ASP A 225 22.64 -8.39 8.83
N SER A 226 23.35 -8.81 9.85
CA SER A 226 22.97 -9.93 10.73
C SER A 226 21.93 -9.54 11.79
N ARG A 227 21.23 -8.41 11.60
CA ARG A 227 20.19 -7.98 12.53
C ARG A 227 19.01 -8.95 12.51
N PRO A 228 18.46 -9.33 13.67
CA PRO A 228 17.27 -10.17 13.70
C PRO A 228 16.10 -9.36 13.10
N VAL A 229 15.53 -9.84 12.01
CA VAL A 229 14.31 -9.30 11.45
C VAL A 229 13.17 -9.68 12.40
N VAL A 230 12.56 -8.70 13.05
CA VAL A 230 11.42 -8.93 13.96
C VAL A 230 10.14 -9.24 13.16
N GLY A 231 10.25 -9.28 11.83
CA GLY A 231 9.15 -9.51 10.90
C GLY A 231 8.67 -8.19 10.28
N GLU A 232 8.75 -8.13 8.97
CA GLU A 232 8.22 -7.05 8.15
C GLU A 232 6.98 -7.58 7.44
N TRP A 233 5.82 -7.02 7.77
CA TRP A 233 4.54 -7.54 7.36
C TRP A 233 3.80 -6.53 6.49
N ILE A 234 3.20 -7.02 5.41
CA ILE A 234 2.22 -6.26 4.63
C ILE A 234 0.97 -7.11 4.42
N PHE A 235 -0.20 -6.52 4.62
CA PHE A 235 -1.48 -7.20 4.56
C PHE A 235 -2.31 -6.66 3.40
N THR A 236 -2.94 -7.55 2.67
CA THR A 236 -3.93 -7.20 1.65
C THR A 236 -5.19 -6.57 2.27
N PRO A 237 -6.11 -6.00 1.47
CA PRO A 237 -7.47 -5.80 1.92
C PRO A 237 -8.08 -7.08 2.50
N ALA A 238 -9.16 -6.96 3.26
CA ALA A 238 -9.89 -8.11 3.77
C ALA A 238 -10.79 -8.73 2.70
N PHE A 239 -10.91 -10.06 2.70
CA PHE A 239 -11.74 -10.84 1.78
C PHE A 239 -12.54 -11.88 2.56
N ASN A 240 -13.70 -12.27 2.03
CA ASN A 240 -14.38 -13.48 2.47
C ASN A 240 -13.82 -14.68 1.72
N PHE A 241 -13.16 -15.57 2.47
CA PHE A 241 -12.66 -16.83 1.94
C PHE A 241 -13.56 -17.99 2.36
N ASP A 242 -13.76 -18.96 1.46
CA ASP A 242 -14.49 -20.19 1.68
C ASP A 242 -13.64 -21.47 1.47
N GLY A 243 -12.34 -21.26 1.27
CA GLY A 243 -11.39 -22.33 0.97
C GLY A 243 -11.29 -22.70 -0.51
N GLY A 244 -12.11 -22.08 -1.35
CA GLY A 244 -12.12 -22.32 -2.80
C GLY A 244 -11.27 -21.34 -3.62
N GLN A 245 -10.51 -20.47 -2.97
CA GLN A 245 -9.72 -19.45 -3.66
C GLN A 245 -8.25 -19.83 -3.82
N ARG A 246 -7.61 -19.10 -4.75
CA ARG A 246 -6.15 -19.08 -4.92
C ARG A 246 -5.62 -17.65 -4.96
N LEU A 247 -4.38 -17.51 -4.53
CA LEU A 247 -3.54 -16.33 -4.68
C LEU A 247 -2.53 -16.58 -5.78
N GLN A 248 -2.45 -15.69 -6.76
CA GLN A 248 -1.46 -15.71 -7.83
C GLN A 248 -0.71 -14.38 -7.84
N PHE A 249 0.57 -14.41 -8.12
CA PHE A 249 1.41 -13.21 -8.24
C PHE A 249 2.73 -13.58 -8.91
N GLU A 250 3.48 -12.58 -9.32
CA GLU A 250 4.83 -12.76 -9.85
C GLU A 250 5.87 -12.27 -8.85
N THR A 251 7.03 -12.89 -8.84
CA THR A 251 8.17 -12.49 -7.99
C THR A 251 9.43 -12.33 -8.81
N LEU A 252 10.25 -11.33 -8.44
CA LEU A 252 11.58 -11.10 -9.02
C LEU A 252 12.54 -10.73 -7.90
N GLN A 253 13.71 -11.37 -7.86
CA GLN A 253 14.80 -10.91 -7.00
C GLN A 253 15.60 -9.80 -7.69
N ASP A 254 15.81 -8.68 -6.97
CA ASP A 254 16.66 -7.59 -7.45
C ASP A 254 18.13 -8.00 -7.34
N TYR A 255 18.79 -8.14 -8.45
CA TYR A 255 20.16 -8.62 -8.59
C TYR A 255 20.40 -10.09 -8.14
N ASN A 256 21.27 -10.74 -8.87
CA ASN A 256 21.68 -12.14 -8.69
C ASN A 256 22.68 -12.25 -7.51
N TRP A 257 22.32 -11.73 -6.33
CA TRP A 257 23.14 -11.90 -5.13
C TRP A 257 22.97 -13.34 -4.63
N GLU A 258 24.03 -13.93 -4.11
CA GLU A 258 24.08 -15.33 -3.63
C GLU A 258 23.05 -15.67 -2.52
N ARG A 259 22.34 -14.67 -1.98
CA ARG A 259 21.32 -14.84 -0.94
C ARG A 259 19.94 -14.67 -1.55
N GLY A 260 19.18 -15.74 -1.58
CA GLY A 260 17.76 -15.69 -1.89
C GLY A 260 16.96 -14.93 -0.82
N ALA A 261 15.69 -14.75 -1.08
CA ALA A 261 14.71 -14.27 -0.12
C ALA A 261 13.69 -15.37 0.16
N THR A 262 13.20 -15.45 1.38
CA THR A 262 12.05 -16.30 1.73
C THR A 262 10.89 -15.38 2.08
N LEU A 263 9.81 -15.52 1.33
CA LEU A 263 8.54 -14.85 1.54
C LEU A 263 7.59 -15.84 2.23
N ASP A 264 7.16 -15.50 3.43
CA ASP A 264 6.16 -16.28 4.16
C ASP A 264 4.77 -15.70 3.90
N ILE A 265 3.79 -16.55 3.65
CA ILE A 265 2.40 -16.18 3.40
C ILE A 265 1.55 -16.68 4.55
N PHE A 266 0.71 -15.77 5.05
CA PHE A 266 -0.21 -16.04 6.15
C PHE A 266 -1.61 -15.54 5.79
N ALA A 267 -2.61 -16.05 6.54
CA ALA A 267 -3.94 -15.46 6.63
C ALA A 267 -4.20 -15.00 8.07
N LEU A 268 -4.75 -13.81 8.23
CA LEU A 268 -5.19 -13.29 9.51
C LEU A 268 -6.71 -13.13 9.49
N ASP A 269 -7.41 -13.88 10.35
CA ASP A 269 -8.85 -13.74 10.56
C ASP A 269 -9.15 -12.36 11.16
N VAL A 270 -9.99 -11.58 10.48
CA VAL A 270 -10.39 -10.23 10.89
C VAL A 270 -11.90 -10.13 11.15
N THR A 271 -12.59 -11.25 11.36
CA THR A 271 -14.03 -11.29 11.66
C THR A 271 -14.40 -10.57 12.95
N GLN A 272 -13.49 -10.51 13.92
CA GLN A 272 -13.73 -9.88 15.21
C GLN A 272 -13.04 -8.52 15.33
N ASN A 273 -11.79 -8.44 14.91
CA ASN A 273 -10.99 -7.22 14.99
C ASN A 273 -10.02 -7.18 13.80
N ASP A 274 -9.89 -6.00 13.20
CA ASP A 274 -8.87 -5.78 12.18
C ASP A 274 -7.49 -5.56 12.81
N ILE A 275 -6.45 -5.67 12.00
CA ILE A 275 -5.07 -5.51 12.43
C ILE A 275 -4.75 -4.05 12.76
N THR A 276 -4.13 -3.81 13.88
CA THR A 276 -3.70 -2.48 14.35
C THR A 276 -2.24 -2.42 14.73
N SER A 277 -1.62 -3.56 15.01
CA SER A 277 -0.24 -3.64 15.50
C SER A 277 0.41 -4.98 15.15
N LEU A 278 1.73 -5.05 15.30
CA LEU A 278 2.49 -6.30 15.14
C LEU A 278 2.09 -7.39 16.14
N ALA A 279 1.50 -7.03 17.29
CA ALA A 279 1.04 -8.04 18.26
C ALA A 279 -0.08 -8.92 17.68
N ASP A 280 -0.87 -8.37 16.77
CA ASP A 280 -1.99 -9.08 16.14
C ASP A 280 -1.50 -10.20 15.22
N THR A 281 -0.25 -10.13 14.73
CA THR A 281 0.36 -11.17 13.87
C THR A 281 0.56 -12.50 14.59
N ALA A 282 0.52 -12.53 15.93
CA ALA A 282 0.65 -13.75 16.70
C ALA A 282 -0.46 -14.77 16.41
N ASN A 283 -1.61 -14.32 15.92
CA ASN A 283 -2.76 -15.15 15.56
C ASN A 283 -2.83 -15.47 14.06
N ALA A 284 -1.85 -15.02 13.28
CA ALA A 284 -1.85 -15.26 11.84
C ALA A 284 -1.60 -16.75 11.54
N GLN A 285 -2.48 -17.32 10.74
CA GLN A 285 -2.36 -18.71 10.26
C GLN A 285 -1.28 -18.75 9.17
N TYR A 286 -0.23 -19.55 9.38
CA TYR A 286 0.77 -19.82 8.35
C TYR A 286 0.17 -20.64 7.21
N ILE A 287 0.40 -20.22 5.97
CA ILE A 287 -0.02 -20.95 4.77
C ILE A 287 1.17 -21.65 4.12
N THR A 288 2.16 -20.89 3.66
CA THR A 288 3.32 -21.44 2.97
C THR A 288 4.50 -20.46 2.98
N SER A 289 5.68 -20.95 2.56
CA SER A 289 6.87 -20.14 2.30
C SER A 289 7.30 -20.30 0.85
N ILE A 290 7.64 -19.18 0.22
CA ILE A 290 8.13 -19.14 -1.15
C ILE A 290 9.58 -18.69 -1.15
N ASN A 291 10.45 -19.47 -1.76
CA ASN A 291 11.85 -19.09 -1.99
C ASN A 291 11.90 -18.27 -3.28
N ILE A 292 12.42 -17.05 -3.16
CA ILE A 292 12.62 -16.12 -4.27
C ILE A 292 14.11 -16.10 -4.57
N SER A 293 14.47 -16.49 -5.78
CA SER A 293 15.85 -16.53 -6.27
C SER A 293 15.87 -16.36 -7.78
N GLY A 294 16.94 -15.77 -8.30
CA GLY A 294 17.10 -15.57 -9.74
C GLY A 294 16.66 -14.19 -10.23
N GLY A 295 17.10 -13.84 -11.42
CA GLY A 295 16.90 -12.51 -12.03
C GLY A 295 15.75 -12.43 -13.03
N ASN A 296 14.83 -13.39 -13.04
CA ASN A 296 13.67 -13.41 -13.92
C ASN A 296 12.38 -13.36 -13.09
N TRP A 297 11.32 -12.84 -13.69
CA TRP A 297 9.99 -12.93 -13.12
C TRP A 297 9.50 -14.37 -13.13
N ASP A 298 9.09 -14.85 -11.95
CA ASP A 298 8.53 -16.18 -11.75
C ASP A 298 7.09 -16.07 -11.27
N GLU A 299 6.19 -16.77 -11.95
CA GLU A 299 4.79 -16.91 -11.51
C GLU A 299 4.70 -17.76 -10.25
N ARG A 300 3.86 -17.34 -9.31
CA ARG A 300 3.56 -18.02 -8.05
C ARG A 300 2.07 -18.24 -7.91
N GLU A 301 1.73 -19.43 -7.44
CA GLU A 301 0.37 -19.79 -7.10
C GLU A 301 0.31 -20.41 -5.72
N VAL A 302 -0.68 -20.01 -4.93
CA VAL A 302 -0.94 -20.55 -3.59
C VAL A 302 -2.42 -20.84 -3.47
N ILE A 303 -2.77 -22.10 -3.23
CA ILE A 303 -4.15 -22.52 -2.98
C ILE A 303 -4.51 -22.22 -1.53
N LEU A 304 -5.64 -21.55 -1.31
CA LEU A 304 -6.09 -21.06 -0.01
C LEU A 304 -7.12 -21.99 0.67
N SER A 305 -7.00 -23.31 0.45
CA SER A 305 -7.98 -24.31 0.91
C SER A 305 -8.25 -24.30 2.41
N ASN A 306 -7.30 -23.84 3.22
CA ASN A 306 -7.40 -23.75 4.66
C ASN A 306 -7.86 -22.38 5.18
N VAL A 307 -8.15 -21.43 4.29
CA VAL A 307 -8.62 -20.09 4.65
C VAL A 307 -10.13 -20.04 4.41
N THR A 308 -10.92 -20.06 5.47
CA THR A 308 -12.39 -20.20 5.41
C THR A 308 -13.13 -19.14 6.19
N THR A 309 -12.48 -18.00 6.45
CA THR A 309 -13.04 -16.87 7.22
C THR A 309 -12.78 -15.56 6.52
N THR A 310 -13.41 -14.49 6.97
CA THR A 310 -13.03 -13.14 6.56
C THR A 310 -11.61 -12.87 7.02
N SER A 311 -10.68 -12.80 6.08
CA SER A 311 -9.27 -12.71 6.39
C SER A 311 -8.54 -11.70 5.49
N ARG A 312 -7.42 -11.18 5.99
CA ARG A 312 -6.39 -10.54 5.19
C ARG A 312 -5.29 -11.57 4.91
N LEU A 313 -4.80 -11.61 3.67
CA LEU A 313 -3.56 -12.31 3.39
C LEU A 313 -2.40 -11.42 3.79
N ALA A 314 -1.35 -12.02 4.31
CA ALA A 314 -0.14 -11.32 4.69
C ALA A 314 1.07 -11.88 3.96
N PHE A 315 1.92 -10.98 3.52
CA PHE A 315 3.27 -11.25 3.07
C PHE A 315 4.22 -10.83 4.17
N ALA A 316 5.00 -11.77 4.67
CA ALA A 316 5.93 -11.53 5.77
C ALA A 316 7.36 -11.92 5.41
N VAL A 317 8.31 -11.06 5.75
CA VAL A 317 9.74 -11.37 5.70
C VAL A 317 10.22 -11.47 7.13
N ARG A 318 10.56 -12.69 7.56
CA ARG A 318 10.95 -12.99 8.94
C ARG A 318 12.43 -13.31 9.10
N HIS A 319 13.18 -13.30 8.01
CA HIS A 319 14.62 -13.58 7.96
C HIS A 319 15.31 -12.53 7.10
N ASN A 320 16.62 -12.44 7.23
CA ASN A 320 17.39 -11.60 6.34
C ASN A 320 17.12 -12.00 4.89
N ALA A 321 16.60 -11.06 4.12
CA ALA A 321 16.27 -11.27 2.72
C ALA A 321 16.91 -10.18 1.88
N SER A 322 17.32 -10.52 0.67
CA SER A 322 17.69 -9.57 -0.36
C SER A 322 16.44 -8.83 -0.84
N LYS A 323 16.62 -7.68 -1.46
CA LYS A 323 15.53 -6.94 -2.10
C LYS A 323 14.87 -7.81 -3.16
N PHE A 324 13.55 -7.81 -3.17
CA PHE A 324 12.75 -8.49 -4.17
C PHE A 324 11.46 -7.73 -4.46
N PHE A 325 10.80 -8.12 -5.52
CA PHE A 325 9.59 -7.50 -6.02
C PHE A 325 8.45 -8.49 -6.13
N ILE A 326 7.23 -7.99 -5.98
CA ILE A 326 5.98 -8.69 -6.24
C ILE A 326 5.18 -7.85 -7.23
N ASP A 327 4.58 -8.50 -8.23
CA ASP A 327 3.73 -7.85 -9.23
C ASP A 327 2.55 -8.75 -9.62
N ASN A 328 1.59 -8.17 -10.35
CA ASN A 328 0.46 -8.88 -10.96
C ASN A 328 -0.32 -9.77 -9.97
N LEU A 329 -0.53 -9.24 -8.76
CA LEU A 329 -1.25 -9.98 -7.73
C LEU A 329 -2.71 -10.18 -8.13
N ARG A 330 -3.18 -11.41 -7.98
CA ARG A 330 -4.56 -11.79 -8.23
C ARG A 330 -5.06 -12.77 -7.18
N ILE A 331 -6.27 -12.51 -6.67
CA ILE A 331 -7.04 -13.46 -5.85
C ILE A 331 -8.29 -13.81 -6.63
N ASN A 332 -8.48 -15.08 -6.89
CA ASN A 332 -9.63 -15.56 -7.64
C ASN A 332 -10.04 -16.97 -7.20
N GLN A 333 -11.13 -17.47 -7.77
CA GLN A 333 -11.56 -18.84 -7.54
C GLN A 333 -10.50 -19.81 -8.07
N ALA A 334 -10.10 -20.78 -7.26
CA ALA A 334 -9.24 -21.86 -7.69
C ALA A 334 -9.97 -22.75 -8.73
N PRO A 335 -9.27 -23.26 -9.75
CA PRO A 335 -9.86 -24.27 -10.59
C PRO A 335 -10.20 -25.52 -9.77
N PRO A 336 -11.18 -26.31 -10.21
CA PRO A 336 -11.56 -27.54 -9.49
C PRO A 336 -10.38 -28.51 -9.31
N CYS A 337 -9.41 -28.44 -10.20
CA CYS A 337 -8.21 -29.24 -10.17
C CYS A 337 -6.99 -28.34 -10.45
N PRO A 338 -6.41 -27.73 -9.42
CA PRO A 338 -5.24 -26.86 -9.59
C PRO A 338 -4.00 -27.65 -10.00
N ASP A 339 -3.09 -26.96 -10.70
CA ASP A 339 -1.80 -27.51 -11.06
C ASP A 339 -0.93 -27.76 -9.82
N VAL A 340 -0.05 -28.74 -9.90
CA VAL A 340 0.95 -29.03 -8.84
C VAL A 340 2.23 -28.26 -9.16
N HIS A 341 2.71 -27.49 -8.19
CA HIS A 341 3.92 -26.68 -8.32
C HIS A 341 5.07 -27.23 -7.47
N GLY A 342 6.28 -26.77 -7.74
CA GLY A 342 7.45 -27.06 -6.91
C GLY A 342 7.93 -28.50 -6.95
N LEU A 343 7.66 -29.24 -8.05
CA LEU A 343 8.15 -30.60 -8.19
C LEU A 343 9.69 -30.64 -8.11
N ASN A 344 10.20 -31.36 -7.13
CA ASN A 344 11.62 -31.66 -6.96
C ASN A 344 11.80 -33.16 -6.92
N VAL A 345 12.81 -33.63 -7.61
CA VAL A 345 13.12 -35.06 -7.76
C VAL A 345 14.51 -35.32 -7.23
N SER A 346 14.67 -36.37 -6.43
CA SER A 346 15.97 -36.84 -5.94
C SER A 346 16.13 -38.33 -6.10
N THR A 347 17.38 -38.74 -6.24
CA THR A 347 17.78 -40.16 -6.37
C THR A 347 18.91 -40.46 -5.38
N PRO A 348 18.64 -40.54 -4.07
CA PRO A 348 19.68 -40.52 -3.02
C PRO A 348 20.58 -41.75 -3.05
N ASP A 349 20.10 -42.90 -3.53
CA ASP A 349 20.80 -44.16 -3.63
C ASP A 349 21.13 -44.61 -5.07
N GLY A 350 20.82 -43.75 -6.05
CA GLY A 350 21.01 -44.05 -7.48
C GLY A 350 20.08 -45.13 -8.03
N SER A 351 19.18 -45.68 -7.22
CA SER A 351 18.24 -46.74 -7.60
C SER A 351 16.78 -46.44 -7.21
N SER A 352 16.56 -45.40 -6.42
CA SER A 352 15.23 -44.98 -6.00
C SER A 352 14.93 -43.57 -6.51
N ILE A 353 13.69 -43.32 -6.89
CA ILE A 353 13.20 -42.00 -7.27
C ILE A 353 12.28 -41.47 -6.17
N LEU A 354 12.64 -40.35 -5.59
CA LEU A 354 11.88 -39.64 -4.59
C LEU A 354 11.39 -38.30 -5.11
N VAL A 355 10.17 -37.92 -4.77
CA VAL A 355 9.55 -36.69 -5.17
C VAL A 355 9.12 -35.86 -3.98
N THR A 356 9.22 -34.55 -4.09
CA THR A 356 8.58 -33.56 -3.25
C THR A 356 7.91 -32.51 -4.12
N PHE A 357 6.80 -31.97 -3.69
CA PHE A 357 6.09 -30.90 -4.39
C PHE A 357 5.13 -30.19 -3.42
N ASP A 358 4.51 -29.10 -3.86
CA ASP A 358 3.50 -28.40 -3.07
C ASP A 358 2.27 -29.30 -2.92
N THR A 359 1.90 -29.53 -1.66
CA THR A 359 0.83 -30.47 -1.30
C THR A 359 -0.47 -29.77 -0.90
N LEU A 360 -0.55 -28.45 -1.04
CA LEU A 360 -1.76 -27.70 -0.69
C LEU A 360 -2.93 -28.02 -1.65
N GLY A 361 -4.11 -28.21 -1.10
CA GLY A 361 -5.36 -28.29 -1.84
C GLY A 361 -5.74 -29.67 -2.40
N ALA A 362 -4.93 -30.71 -2.21
CA ALA A 362 -5.25 -32.05 -2.78
C ALA A 362 -6.07 -32.91 -1.81
N ALA A 363 -7.38 -32.88 -1.89
CA ALA A 363 -8.26 -33.69 -1.04
C ALA A 363 -8.10 -35.20 -1.27
N ASN A 364 -7.91 -35.62 -2.52
CA ASN A 364 -7.81 -37.04 -2.91
C ASN A 364 -6.37 -37.50 -3.18
N GLY A 365 -5.36 -36.66 -2.90
CA GLY A 365 -3.96 -36.95 -3.14
C GLY A 365 -3.50 -36.61 -4.57
N TRP A 366 -2.50 -37.34 -5.06
CA TRP A 366 -1.83 -36.99 -6.31
C TRP A 366 -1.59 -38.23 -7.18
N ILE A 367 -1.48 -38.02 -8.49
CA ILE A 367 -1.04 -39.00 -9.46
C ILE A 367 0.33 -38.57 -9.99
N VAL A 368 1.32 -39.40 -9.81
CA VAL A 368 2.69 -39.19 -10.33
C VAL A 368 2.93 -40.19 -11.45
N ALA A 369 3.24 -39.70 -12.64
CA ALA A 369 3.67 -40.48 -13.77
C ALA A 369 5.18 -40.43 -13.93
N TYR A 370 5.83 -41.55 -14.19
CA TYR A 370 7.25 -41.59 -14.46
C TYR A 370 7.60 -42.63 -15.57
N GLY A 371 8.70 -42.38 -16.24
CA GLY A 371 9.22 -43.27 -17.28
C GLY A 371 10.61 -42.87 -17.75
N VAL A 372 11.27 -43.73 -18.54
CA VAL A 372 12.55 -43.38 -19.15
C VAL A 372 12.36 -42.14 -20.03
N ALA A 373 13.26 -41.16 -19.87
CA ALA A 373 13.16 -39.90 -20.60
C ALA A 373 13.25 -40.13 -22.10
N SER A 374 12.25 -39.60 -22.80
CA SER A 374 12.16 -39.62 -24.27
C SER A 374 11.43 -38.37 -24.76
N GLU A 375 11.62 -38.00 -26.03
CA GLU A 375 10.89 -36.88 -26.65
C GLU A 375 9.36 -37.13 -26.71
N ASN A 376 8.94 -38.37 -26.50
CA ASN A 376 7.54 -38.81 -26.58
C ASN A 376 7.05 -39.27 -25.19
N PHE A 377 7.60 -38.76 -24.08
CA PHE A 377 7.07 -39.07 -22.76
C PHE A 377 5.64 -38.53 -22.64
N ASP A 378 4.70 -39.45 -22.47
CA ASP A 378 3.29 -39.13 -22.23
C ASP A 378 2.88 -39.58 -20.85
N PRO A 379 2.57 -38.64 -19.94
CA PRO A 379 2.20 -38.94 -18.54
C PRO A 379 0.95 -39.84 -18.44
N GLU A 380 0.04 -39.78 -19.40
CA GLU A 380 -1.21 -40.56 -19.36
C GLU A 380 -0.98 -42.04 -19.68
N THR A 381 0.09 -42.38 -20.38
CA THR A 381 0.45 -43.75 -20.78
C THR A 381 1.66 -44.31 -20.03
N ALA A 382 2.36 -43.45 -19.27
CA ALA A 382 3.49 -43.84 -18.46
C ALA A 382 3.08 -44.63 -17.19
N THR A 383 4.05 -45.16 -16.46
CA THR A 383 3.78 -45.78 -15.17
C THR A 383 3.27 -44.75 -14.18
N GLN A 384 2.07 -44.95 -13.68
CA GLN A 384 1.41 -44.02 -12.74
C GLN A 384 1.37 -44.62 -11.32
N ILE A 385 1.57 -43.74 -10.31
CA ILE A 385 1.44 -44.05 -8.90
C ILE A 385 0.54 -43.02 -8.25
N THR A 386 -0.45 -43.49 -7.48
CA THR A 386 -1.28 -42.63 -6.66
C THR A 386 -0.63 -42.42 -5.31
N ILE A 387 -0.41 -41.17 -4.94
CA ILE A 387 0.07 -40.74 -3.62
C ILE A 387 -1.14 -40.27 -2.80
N PRO A 388 -1.45 -40.84 -1.62
CA PRO A 388 -2.59 -40.42 -0.82
C PRO A 388 -2.37 -39.06 -0.19
N SER A 389 -3.44 -38.32 0.10
CA SER A 389 -3.41 -36.95 0.67
C SER A 389 -2.68 -36.83 2.01
N GLY A 390 -2.55 -37.89 2.78
CA GLY A 390 -1.81 -37.92 4.05
C GLY A 390 -0.37 -38.42 3.96
N ALA A 391 0.19 -38.54 2.74
CA ALA A 391 1.55 -39.08 2.56
C ALA A 391 2.60 -38.13 3.14
N THR A 392 3.69 -38.73 3.61
CA THR A 392 4.89 -37.99 4.05
C THR A 392 5.87 -37.82 2.90
N PHE A 393 6.48 -36.65 2.82
CA PHE A 393 7.45 -36.32 1.78
C PHE A 393 8.89 -36.21 2.37
N PRO A 394 9.95 -36.52 1.59
CA PRO A 394 9.91 -37.00 0.19
C PRO A 394 9.23 -38.37 0.08
N TYR A 395 8.44 -38.54 -1.01
CA TYR A 395 7.73 -39.80 -1.28
C TYR A 395 8.47 -40.60 -2.33
N THR A 396 8.67 -41.91 -2.04
CA THR A 396 9.34 -42.82 -2.97
C THR A 396 8.37 -43.34 -4.01
N ILE A 397 8.55 -42.99 -5.29
CA ILE A 397 7.70 -43.42 -6.39
C ILE A 397 8.21 -44.65 -7.12
N ALA A 398 9.50 -44.93 -7.05
CA ALA A 398 10.10 -46.09 -7.67
C ALA A 398 11.35 -46.53 -6.91
N THR A 399 11.62 -47.85 -6.92
CA THR A 399 12.83 -48.46 -6.39
C THR A 399 13.42 -49.43 -7.41
N ASN A 400 14.72 -49.69 -7.34
CA ASN A 400 15.46 -50.56 -8.27
C ASN A 400 15.32 -50.09 -9.74
N VAL A 401 15.32 -48.77 -9.97
CA VAL A 401 15.34 -48.23 -11.31
C VAL A 401 16.73 -48.40 -11.95
N ASP A 402 16.78 -48.71 -13.22
CA ASP A 402 18.03 -48.75 -13.97
C ASP A 402 18.64 -47.36 -14.09
N GLY A 403 19.97 -47.26 -14.10
CA GLY A 403 20.64 -45.97 -14.33
C GLY A 403 20.23 -45.38 -15.68
N GLY A 404 19.82 -44.09 -15.63
CA GLY A 404 19.37 -43.34 -16.85
C GLY A 404 18.62 -42.07 -16.49
N ASN A 405 18.19 -41.37 -17.50
CA ASN A 405 17.33 -40.18 -17.36
C ASN A 405 15.86 -40.61 -17.29
N TYR A 406 15.12 -40.02 -16.38
CA TYR A 406 13.68 -40.24 -16.24
C TYR A 406 12.93 -38.92 -16.41
N SER A 407 11.76 -39.01 -17.06
CA SER A 407 10.76 -37.95 -17.08
C SER A 407 9.73 -38.22 -15.99
N ILE A 408 9.33 -37.17 -15.26
CA ILE A 408 8.37 -37.27 -14.16
C ILE A 408 7.37 -36.13 -14.33
N ALA A 409 6.09 -36.46 -14.19
CA ALA A 409 5.00 -35.51 -14.15
C ALA A 409 4.13 -35.79 -12.93
N VAL A 410 3.54 -34.77 -12.36
CA VAL A 410 2.62 -34.88 -11.23
C VAL A 410 1.36 -34.05 -11.50
N LYS A 411 0.20 -34.59 -11.15
CA LYS A 411 -1.07 -33.87 -11.12
C LYS A 411 -1.85 -34.21 -9.86
N GLN A 412 -2.77 -33.31 -9.49
CA GLN A 412 -3.74 -33.65 -8.44
C GLN A 412 -4.65 -34.78 -8.89
N ASN A 413 -5.06 -35.60 -7.93
CA ASN A 413 -6.13 -36.57 -8.13
C ASN A 413 -7.46 -35.89 -7.81
N CYS A 414 -8.18 -35.51 -8.85
CA CYS A 414 -9.41 -34.71 -8.76
C CYS A 414 -10.69 -35.52 -9.02
N ASP A 415 -10.55 -36.84 -9.17
CA ASP A 415 -11.66 -37.77 -9.42
C ASP A 415 -12.26 -38.32 -8.10
#